data_ff9257086c72c9daffc926eac3f55a91
#
_entry.id   ff9257086c72c9daffc926eac3f55a91
#
_cell.length_a   1.000
_cell.length_b   1.000
_cell.length_c   1.000
_cell.angle_alpha   90.00
_cell.angle_beta   90.00
_cell.angle_gamma   90.00
#
_symmetry.space_group_name_H-M   'P 1'
#
loop_
_entity.id
_entity.type
_entity.pdbx_description
1 polymer ?
#
loop_
_entity_poly.entity_id
_entity_poly.type
_entity_poly.pdbx_seq_one_letter_code
_entity_poly.pdbx_strand_id
1 'polypeptide(L)'
;MKRLLLATALLLPIGSWAADQDGYYRPYFMISKNFNYATCEGFVTARELARQGHFDAQNQFNQWLDGFLTAYDMYTPDTFDIAYGKDIDSLDGWLENYCAKHPNNFFHDAVESLIFEIYTDRAKTRPRK
;
A
#
# COMPACT_ATOMS: atom_id res chain seq x y z
N MET A 1 -26.48 -56.65 -12.52
CA MET A 1 -25.78 -55.61 -13.28
C MET A 1 -25.72 -54.33 -12.42
N LYS A 2 -24.61 -54.12 -11.74
CA LYS A 2 -24.37 -52.90 -10.91
C LYS A 2 -23.77 -51.80 -11.80
N ARG A 3 -24.54 -50.73 -12.04
CA ARG A 3 -24.04 -49.56 -12.74
C ARG A 3 -23.20 -48.71 -11.78
N LEU A 4 -21.88 -48.69 -11.98
CA LEU A 4 -20.97 -47.73 -11.32
C LEU A 4 -21.18 -46.37 -11.97
N LEU A 5 -21.71 -45.41 -11.22
CA LEU A 5 -21.73 -44.00 -11.59
C LEU A 5 -20.35 -43.40 -11.20
N LEU A 6 -19.51 -43.18 -12.20
CA LEU A 6 -18.30 -42.39 -12.03
C LEU A 6 -18.69 -40.91 -11.88
N ALA A 7 -18.60 -40.39 -10.67
CA ALA A 7 -18.69 -38.94 -10.42
C ALA A 7 -17.35 -38.30 -10.84
N THR A 8 -17.30 -37.69 -12.01
CA THR A 8 -16.21 -36.82 -12.42
C THR A 8 -16.29 -35.51 -11.64
N ALA A 9 -15.49 -35.38 -10.60
CA ALA A 9 -15.29 -34.10 -9.90
C ALA A 9 -14.57 -33.15 -10.88
N LEU A 10 -15.28 -32.16 -11.40
CA LEU A 10 -14.71 -31.02 -12.09
C LEU A 10 -13.92 -30.19 -11.06
N LEU A 11 -12.62 -30.39 -11.03
CA LEU A 11 -11.69 -29.48 -10.36
C LEU A 11 -11.63 -28.20 -11.21
N LEU A 12 -12.45 -27.22 -10.85
CA LEU A 12 -12.31 -25.88 -11.36
C LEU A 12 -10.97 -25.34 -10.82
N PRO A 13 -10.07 -24.83 -11.68
CA PRO A 13 -8.89 -24.15 -11.18
C PRO A 13 -9.37 -22.93 -10.41
N ILE A 14 -9.08 -22.91 -9.10
CA ILE A 14 -9.22 -21.71 -8.29
C ILE A 14 -8.17 -20.76 -8.86
N GLY A 15 -8.61 -19.87 -9.77
CA GLY A 15 -7.76 -18.88 -10.36
C GLY A 15 -7.09 -18.07 -9.26
N SER A 16 -5.79 -18.17 -9.16
CA SER A 16 -4.98 -17.30 -8.32
C SER A 16 -5.17 -15.87 -8.85
N TRP A 17 -5.84 -15.06 -8.07
CA TRP A 17 -6.14 -13.68 -8.41
C TRP A 17 -4.91 -12.81 -8.23
N ALA A 18 -4.47 -12.22 -9.32
CA ALA A 18 -3.82 -10.91 -9.41
C ALA A 18 -2.34 -10.75 -9.06
N ALA A 19 -1.52 -11.77 -8.98
CA ALA A 19 -0.07 -11.57 -9.08
C ALA A 19 0.39 -11.82 -10.53
N ASP A 20 1.30 -11.01 -11.06
CA ASP A 20 1.99 -11.34 -12.31
C ASP A 20 2.88 -12.58 -12.10
N GLN A 21 3.51 -13.05 -13.18
CA GLN A 21 4.34 -14.27 -13.12
C GLN A 21 5.52 -14.17 -12.16
N ASP A 22 5.87 -12.96 -11.72
CA ASP A 22 6.95 -12.67 -10.78
C ASP A 22 6.45 -12.48 -9.33
N GLY A 23 5.14 -12.65 -9.10
CA GLY A 23 4.52 -12.45 -7.78
C GLY A 23 4.29 -10.98 -7.41
N TYR A 24 4.44 -10.08 -8.36
CA TYR A 24 4.27 -8.65 -8.16
C TYR A 24 2.83 -8.20 -8.40
N TYR A 25 2.24 -7.57 -7.41
CA TYR A 25 1.01 -6.80 -7.58
C TYR A 25 1.35 -5.49 -8.29
N ARG A 26 0.71 -5.19 -9.42
CA ARG A 26 0.75 -3.84 -9.97
C ARG A 26 -0.19 -2.96 -9.14
N PRO A 27 0.32 -2.05 -8.29
CA PRO A 27 -0.56 -1.09 -7.63
C PRO A 27 -1.29 -0.28 -8.71
N TYR A 28 -2.59 -0.08 -8.52
CA TYR A 28 -3.45 0.68 -9.46
C TYR A 28 -2.88 2.06 -9.80
N PHE A 29 -2.12 2.65 -8.89
CA PHE A 29 -1.40 3.91 -9.08
C PHE A 29 -0.40 3.89 -10.24
N MET A 30 0.12 2.72 -10.64
CA MET A 30 1.05 2.56 -11.76
C MET A 30 0.37 2.56 -13.14
N ILE A 31 -0.96 2.59 -13.21
CA ILE A 31 -1.72 2.65 -14.48
C ILE A 31 -1.86 4.09 -14.98
N SER A 32 -1.64 5.09 -14.13
CA SER A 32 -1.59 6.48 -14.53
C SER A 32 -0.34 6.73 -15.39
N LYS A 33 -0.51 7.39 -16.52
CA LYS A 33 0.55 7.65 -17.50
C LYS A 33 1.73 8.50 -16.99
N ASN A 34 1.67 8.96 -15.76
CA ASN A 34 2.72 9.76 -15.10
C ASN A 34 3.56 8.86 -14.17
N PHE A 35 4.30 7.96 -14.76
CA PHE A 35 5.06 6.89 -14.12
C PHE A 35 6.08 7.32 -13.06
N ASN A 36 6.52 8.58 -13.07
CA ASN A 36 7.56 9.07 -12.16
C ASN A 36 7.10 9.21 -10.70
N TYR A 37 5.79 9.15 -10.43
CA TYR A 37 5.25 9.33 -9.08
C TYR A 37 5.15 8.03 -8.27
N ALA A 38 5.35 6.89 -8.90
CA ALA A 38 5.25 5.60 -8.21
C ALA A 38 6.54 5.17 -7.50
N THR A 39 7.64 5.91 -7.66
CA THR A 39 8.95 5.58 -7.12
C THR A 39 9.28 6.40 -5.88
N CYS A 40 10.21 5.89 -5.07
CA CYS A 40 10.81 6.62 -3.97
C CYS A 40 11.47 7.93 -4.41
N GLU A 41 12.20 7.92 -5.54
CA GLU A 41 12.77 9.15 -6.11
C GLU A 41 11.67 10.17 -6.45
N GLY A 42 10.57 9.72 -7.04
CA GLY A 42 9.40 10.57 -7.34
C GLY A 42 8.79 11.19 -6.09
N PHE A 43 8.68 10.43 -5.01
CA PHE A 43 8.17 10.94 -3.73
C PHE A 43 9.10 12.00 -3.11
N VAL A 44 10.41 11.74 -3.06
CA VAL A 44 11.38 12.72 -2.55
C VAL A 44 11.35 14.00 -3.38
N THR A 45 11.25 13.89 -4.71
CA THR A 45 11.09 15.05 -5.60
C THR A 45 9.80 15.81 -5.31
N ALA A 46 8.69 15.12 -5.09
CA ALA A 46 7.41 15.74 -4.73
C ALA A 46 7.49 16.51 -3.40
N ARG A 47 8.19 15.98 -2.41
CA ARG A 47 8.45 16.65 -1.13
C ARG A 47 9.27 17.92 -1.31
N GLU A 48 10.30 17.89 -2.15
CA GLU A 48 11.12 19.07 -2.43
C GLU A 48 10.32 20.15 -3.16
N LEU A 49 9.50 19.78 -4.15
CA LEU A 49 8.60 20.70 -4.84
C LEU A 49 7.59 21.34 -3.87
N ALA A 50 7.06 20.57 -2.92
CA ALA A 50 6.16 21.10 -1.91
C ALA A 50 6.81 22.14 -1.00
N ARG A 51 8.07 21.98 -0.63
CA ARG A 51 8.85 23.00 0.12
C ARG A 51 8.99 24.31 -0.67
N GLN A 52 8.92 24.24 -2.00
CA GLN A 52 8.93 25.39 -2.89
C GLN A 52 7.53 25.95 -3.17
N GLY A 53 6.48 25.40 -2.55
CA GLY A 53 5.10 25.83 -2.70
C GLY A 53 4.30 25.12 -3.79
N HIS A 54 4.86 24.03 -4.39
CA HIS A 54 4.22 23.23 -5.42
C HIS A 54 3.71 21.90 -4.83
N PHE A 55 2.48 21.89 -4.34
CA PHE A 55 1.92 20.77 -3.54
C PHE A 55 1.25 19.66 -4.35
N ASP A 56 1.02 19.84 -5.65
CA ASP A 56 0.17 18.92 -6.44
C ASP A 56 0.68 17.48 -6.43
N ALA A 57 1.99 17.29 -6.61
CA ALA A 57 2.59 15.96 -6.63
C ALA A 57 2.53 15.30 -5.23
N GLN A 58 2.87 16.05 -4.18
CA GLN A 58 2.79 15.53 -2.81
C GLN A 58 1.36 15.16 -2.42
N ASN A 59 0.37 15.98 -2.78
CA ASN A 59 -1.03 15.68 -2.53
C ASN A 59 -1.48 14.38 -3.18
N GLN A 60 -0.99 14.05 -4.37
CA GLN A 60 -1.29 12.77 -5.03
C GLN A 60 -0.72 11.58 -4.22
N PHE A 61 0.51 11.67 -3.74
CA PHE A 61 1.09 10.64 -2.87
C PHE A 61 0.30 10.49 -1.58
N ASN A 62 -0.07 11.60 -0.93
CA ASN A 62 -0.82 11.57 0.32
C ASN A 62 -2.24 10.99 0.13
N GLN A 63 -2.94 11.34 -0.95
CA GLN A 63 -4.25 10.75 -1.27
C GLN A 63 -4.14 9.23 -1.51
N TRP A 64 -3.09 8.79 -2.19
CA TRP A 64 -2.84 7.37 -2.37
C TRP A 64 -2.54 6.69 -1.04
N LEU A 65 -1.69 7.29 -0.19
CA LEU A 65 -1.35 6.78 1.14
C LEU A 65 -2.59 6.63 2.02
N ASP A 66 -3.43 7.68 2.09
CA ASP A 66 -4.68 7.67 2.84
C ASP A 66 -5.61 6.54 2.41
N GLY A 67 -5.76 6.34 1.09
CA GLY A 67 -6.56 5.25 0.54
C GLY A 67 -5.98 3.87 0.87
N PHE A 68 -4.66 3.73 0.80
CA PHE A 68 -3.98 2.48 1.12
C PHE A 68 -4.09 2.12 2.60
N LEU A 69 -3.83 3.08 3.51
CA LEU A 69 -3.96 2.86 4.95
C LEU A 69 -5.41 2.59 5.35
N THR A 70 -6.37 3.28 4.75
CA THR A 70 -7.80 3.01 4.97
C THR A 70 -8.17 1.59 4.54
N ALA A 71 -7.71 1.14 3.38
CA ALA A 71 -7.94 -0.24 2.93
C ALA A 71 -7.25 -1.25 3.85
N TYR A 72 -6.04 -0.94 4.31
CA TYR A 72 -5.30 -1.77 5.26
C TYR A 72 -6.10 -1.95 6.56
N ASP A 73 -6.64 -0.88 7.13
CA ASP A 73 -7.47 -0.91 8.33
C ASP A 73 -8.74 -1.76 8.14
N MET A 74 -9.38 -1.64 6.98
CA MET A 74 -10.62 -2.36 6.67
C MET A 74 -10.41 -3.87 6.53
N TYR A 75 -9.28 -4.31 6.02
CA TYR A 75 -9.05 -5.70 5.64
C TYR A 75 -8.04 -6.44 6.53
N THR A 76 -7.39 -5.75 7.47
CA THR A 76 -6.43 -6.38 8.38
C THR A 76 -7.12 -6.70 9.71
N PRO A 77 -7.15 -7.99 10.14
CA PRO A 77 -7.71 -8.37 11.43
C PRO A 77 -7.08 -7.59 12.59
N ASP A 78 -7.89 -7.29 13.62
CA ASP A 78 -7.46 -6.57 14.82
C ASP A 78 -6.77 -5.22 14.54
N THR A 79 -7.23 -4.53 13.49
CA THR A 79 -6.69 -3.23 13.11
C THR A 79 -7.85 -2.25 12.89
N PHE A 80 -7.98 -1.27 13.77
CA PHE A 80 -8.94 -0.18 13.62
C PHE A 80 -8.29 1.04 12.98
N ASP A 81 -7.03 1.33 13.32
CA ASP A 81 -6.26 2.45 12.80
C ASP A 81 -4.77 2.08 12.90
N ILE A 82 -4.16 1.81 11.74
CA ILE A 82 -2.74 1.44 11.65
C ILE A 82 -1.83 2.62 11.99
N ALA A 83 -2.26 3.85 11.66
CA ALA A 83 -1.50 5.08 11.87
C ALA A 83 -1.87 5.79 13.18
N TYR A 84 -2.51 5.09 14.13
CA TYR A 84 -2.99 5.67 15.38
C TYR A 84 -1.95 6.57 16.08
N GLY A 85 -2.36 7.80 16.35
CA GLY A 85 -1.50 8.79 17.02
C GLY A 85 -0.42 9.41 16.15
N LYS A 86 -0.41 9.15 14.84
CA LYS A 86 0.52 9.73 13.88
C LYS A 86 -0.23 10.70 12.95
N ASP A 87 0.39 11.82 12.66
CA ASP A 87 -0.09 12.76 11.65
C ASP A 87 0.59 12.53 10.29
N ILE A 88 0.04 13.14 9.26
CA ILE A 88 0.55 12.99 7.89
C ILE A 88 2.00 13.47 7.77
N ASP A 89 2.38 14.52 8.50
CA ASP A 89 3.75 15.06 8.43
C ASP A 89 4.77 14.07 9.01
N SER A 90 4.40 13.36 10.08
CA SER A 90 5.22 12.30 10.68
C SER A 90 5.39 11.11 9.72
N LEU A 91 4.30 10.69 9.06
CA LEU A 91 4.34 9.60 8.08
C LEU A 91 5.18 10.00 6.86
N ASP A 92 4.96 11.19 6.32
CA ASP A 92 5.70 11.74 5.20
C ASP A 92 7.20 11.87 5.52
N GLY A 93 7.54 12.33 6.73
CA GLY A 93 8.93 12.43 7.18
C GLY A 93 9.63 11.08 7.25
N TRP A 94 8.93 10.04 7.75
CA TRP A 94 9.47 8.69 7.79
C TRP A 94 9.66 8.12 6.38
N LEU A 95 8.65 8.28 5.51
CA LEU A 95 8.68 7.82 4.11
C LEU A 95 9.80 8.52 3.33
N GLU A 96 10.00 9.82 3.54
CA GLU A 96 11.07 10.58 2.89
C GLU A 96 12.46 10.06 3.30
N ASN A 97 12.66 9.79 4.59
CA ASN A 97 13.90 9.21 5.09
C ASN A 97 14.18 7.80 4.53
N TYR A 98 13.14 6.98 4.42
CA TYR A 98 13.26 5.66 3.79
C TYR A 98 13.60 5.79 2.31
N CYS A 99 12.83 6.59 1.59
CA CYS A 99 12.97 6.77 0.16
C CYS A 99 14.30 7.41 -0.25
N ALA A 100 14.85 8.33 0.55
CA ALA A 100 16.17 8.90 0.31
C ALA A 100 17.29 7.84 0.35
N LYS A 101 17.11 6.77 1.12
CA LYS A 101 18.05 5.64 1.21
C LYS A 101 17.80 4.57 0.15
N HIS A 102 16.58 4.52 -0.40
CA HIS A 102 16.12 3.51 -1.33
C HIS A 102 15.49 4.12 -2.59
N PRO A 103 16.20 4.98 -3.35
CA PRO A 103 15.59 5.75 -4.45
C PRO A 103 15.01 4.90 -5.57
N ASN A 104 15.54 3.69 -5.76
CA ASN A 104 15.09 2.76 -6.80
C ASN A 104 13.86 1.91 -6.39
N ASN A 105 13.46 1.95 -5.12
CA ASN A 105 12.28 1.24 -4.66
C ASN A 105 11.01 1.92 -5.17
N PHE A 106 9.93 1.17 -5.25
CA PHE A 106 8.62 1.75 -5.45
C PHE A 106 8.10 2.40 -4.15
N PHE A 107 7.23 3.38 -4.27
CA PHE A 107 6.64 4.05 -3.12
C PHE A 107 5.84 3.10 -2.23
N HIS A 108 5.15 2.11 -2.81
CA HIS A 108 4.42 1.11 -2.02
C HIS A 108 5.34 0.26 -1.15
N ASP A 109 6.58 -0.05 -1.58
CA ASP A 109 7.55 -0.78 -0.76
C ASP A 109 7.91 0.03 0.50
N ALA A 110 8.02 1.36 0.34
CA ALA A 110 8.23 2.26 1.46
C ALA A 110 7.03 2.26 2.41
N VAL A 111 5.81 2.27 1.89
CA VAL A 111 4.58 2.25 2.70
C VAL A 111 4.42 0.91 3.42
N GLU A 112 4.72 -0.21 2.79
CA GLU A 112 4.73 -1.52 3.46
C GLU A 112 5.77 -1.57 4.60
N SER A 113 6.95 -1.00 4.37
CA SER A 113 7.99 -0.89 5.39
C SER A 113 7.57 0.00 6.56
N LEU A 114 6.88 1.12 6.27
CA LEU A 114 6.28 1.98 7.28
C LEU A 114 5.25 1.23 8.11
N ILE A 115 4.32 0.52 7.47
CA ILE A 115 3.30 -0.27 8.17
C ILE A 115 3.95 -1.29 9.10
N PHE A 116 4.99 -1.98 8.65
CA PHE A 116 5.72 -2.93 9.49
C PHE A 116 6.32 -2.25 10.74
N GLU A 117 6.89 -1.06 10.58
CA GLU A 117 7.47 -0.27 11.68
C GLU A 117 6.41 0.15 12.71
N ILE A 118 5.25 0.63 12.24
CA ILE A 118 4.21 1.17 13.14
C ILE A 118 3.18 0.13 13.59
N TYR A 119 3.26 -1.11 13.12
CA TYR A 119 2.24 -2.14 13.33
C TYR A 119 1.92 -2.41 14.80
N THR A 120 2.93 -2.36 15.67
CA THR A 120 2.77 -2.62 17.11
C THR A 120 1.99 -1.51 17.83
N ASP A 121 2.03 -0.28 17.30
CA ASP A 121 1.44 0.91 17.89
C ASP A 121 -0.02 1.13 17.45
N ARG A 122 -0.51 0.34 16.49
CA ARG A 122 -1.85 0.50 15.92
C ARG A 122 -2.96 0.42 16.94
N ALA A 123 -4.04 1.14 16.74
CA ALA A 123 -5.27 0.92 17.49
C ALA A 123 -5.97 -0.36 16.97
N LYS A 124 -6.21 -1.32 17.84
CA LYS A 124 -6.93 -2.57 17.51
C LYS A 124 -8.45 -2.39 17.53
N THR A 125 -8.93 -1.46 18.32
CA THR A 125 -10.34 -1.14 18.47
C THR A 125 -10.53 0.37 18.50
N ARG A 126 -11.76 0.81 18.24
CA ARG A 126 -12.10 2.22 18.32
C ARG A 126 -11.75 2.78 19.71
N PRO A 127 -10.91 3.83 19.81
CA PRO A 127 -10.63 4.48 21.09
C PRO A 127 -11.92 5.00 21.72
N ARG A 128 -12.10 4.75 23.02
CA ARG A 128 -13.20 5.35 23.76
C ARG A 128 -12.91 6.84 23.95
N LYS A 129 -13.90 7.66 23.63
CA LYS A 129 -13.86 9.10 23.94
C LYS A 129 -13.90 9.34 25.44
#